data_82284d4251494023c6d80ea6b3fc6ecc
#
_entry.id   82284d4251494023c6d80ea6b3fc6ecc
#
_cell.length_a   1.000
_cell.length_b   1.000
_cell.length_c   1.000
_cell.angle_alpha   90.00
_cell.angle_beta   90.00
_cell.angle_gamma   90.00
#
_symmetry.space_group_name_H-M   'P 1'
#
loop_
_entity.id
_entity.type
_entity.pdbx_description
1 polymer ?
#
loop_
_entity_poly.entity_id
_entity_poly.type
_entity_poly.pdbx_seq_one_letter_code
_entity_poly.pdbx_strand_id
1 'polypeptide(L)'
;MRVLYGRHYGARQRAIAALIPEDSTVLELCCGPGTLYRRHLAGKRVRYLGLDINQGFLRRVRRSGADAREWDVRSPDPLPPADYVLMQASLYHFMDDPRPLIRRMVAAARREVILAEPVHNVAKQPGPLGAIAARLTDPGTGPQPDRYDEPSLDRVLEPFASLVRDRTLLPGGREKVYVLEVS
;
A
#
# COMPACT_ATOMS: atom_id res chain seq x y z
N MET A 1 8.37 -5.16 -11.95
CA MET A 1 8.37 -4.88 -10.49
C MET A 1 9.65 -5.37 -9.79
N ARG A 2 10.09 -6.64 -9.94
CA ARG A 2 11.35 -7.13 -9.32
C ARG A 2 12.62 -6.37 -9.77
N VAL A 3 12.64 -5.92 -11.01
CA VAL A 3 13.79 -5.18 -11.60
C VAL A 3 13.94 -3.78 -11.01
N LEU A 4 12.83 -3.14 -10.61
CA LEU A 4 12.81 -1.76 -10.10
C LEU A 4 13.05 -1.67 -8.58
N TYR A 5 12.54 -2.64 -7.82
CA TYR A 5 12.61 -2.62 -6.35
C TYR A 5 13.61 -3.63 -5.78
N GLY A 6 14.22 -4.48 -6.63
CA GLY A 6 15.28 -5.41 -6.26
C GLY A 6 14.90 -6.31 -5.06
N ARG A 7 15.91 -6.57 -4.19
CA ARG A 7 15.78 -7.35 -2.94
C ARG A 7 14.82 -6.71 -1.93
N HIS A 8 14.64 -5.39 -2.00
CA HIS A 8 13.86 -4.62 -1.02
C HIS A 8 12.34 -4.78 -1.19
N TYR A 9 11.86 -5.10 -2.40
CA TYR A 9 10.43 -5.36 -2.63
C TYR A 9 9.87 -6.50 -1.77
N GLY A 10 10.66 -7.56 -1.58
CA GLY A 10 10.26 -8.68 -0.71
C GLY A 10 10.29 -8.34 0.78
N ALA A 11 11.12 -7.38 1.21
CA ALA A 11 11.21 -6.98 2.61
C ALA A 11 9.93 -6.28 3.09
N ARG A 12 9.39 -5.33 2.31
CA ARG A 12 8.11 -4.67 2.59
C ARG A 12 6.97 -5.68 2.75
N GLN A 13 6.85 -6.59 1.78
CA GLN A 13 5.78 -7.59 1.77
C GLN A 13 5.85 -8.50 3.00
N ARG A 14 7.07 -8.92 3.40
CA ARG A 14 7.26 -9.72 4.61
C ARG A 14 6.95 -8.94 5.88
N ALA A 15 7.37 -7.67 5.96
CA ALA A 15 7.09 -6.81 7.09
C ALA A 15 5.58 -6.64 7.30
N ILE A 16 4.84 -6.28 6.23
CA ILE A 16 3.37 -6.16 6.29
C ILE A 16 2.74 -7.49 6.69
N ALA A 17 3.15 -8.59 6.06
CA ALA A 17 2.57 -9.90 6.36
C ALA A 17 2.82 -10.36 7.80
N ALA A 18 3.94 -9.95 8.42
CA ALA A 18 4.23 -10.25 9.83
C ALA A 18 3.27 -9.54 10.81
N LEU A 19 2.74 -8.38 10.42
CA LEU A 19 1.78 -7.61 11.21
C LEU A 19 0.36 -8.20 11.19
N ILE A 20 0.04 -9.05 10.21
CA ILE A 20 -1.31 -9.57 9.99
C ILE A 20 -1.39 -10.99 10.55
N PRO A 21 -2.16 -11.22 11.64
CA PRO A 21 -2.38 -12.56 12.20
C PRO A 21 -3.19 -13.48 11.27
N GLU A 22 -3.16 -14.77 11.57
CA GLU A 22 -4.05 -15.75 10.94
C GLU A 22 -5.53 -15.45 11.27
N ASP A 23 -6.43 -15.95 10.44
CA ASP A 23 -7.89 -15.84 10.58
C ASP A 23 -8.43 -14.40 10.59
N SER A 24 -7.62 -13.40 10.21
CA SER A 24 -8.01 -12.00 10.14
C SER A 24 -8.76 -11.67 8.83
N THR A 25 -9.52 -10.57 8.86
CA THR A 25 -10.03 -9.92 7.64
C THR A 25 -9.08 -8.84 7.18
N VAL A 26 -8.77 -8.81 5.89
CA VAL A 26 -7.79 -7.90 5.29
C VAL A 26 -8.40 -7.18 4.10
N LEU A 27 -8.35 -5.85 4.11
CA LEU A 27 -8.69 -5.00 2.98
C LEU A 27 -7.43 -4.33 2.45
N GLU A 28 -7.06 -4.60 1.21
CA GLU A 28 -5.93 -3.94 0.54
C GLU A 28 -6.41 -2.97 -0.52
N LEU A 29 -6.13 -1.68 -0.34
CA LEU A 29 -6.42 -0.64 -1.31
C LEU A 29 -5.30 -0.55 -2.34
N CYS A 30 -5.65 -0.33 -3.62
CA CYS A 30 -4.71 -0.34 -4.75
C CYS A 30 -3.86 -1.62 -4.75
N CYS A 31 -4.53 -2.76 -4.61
CA CYS A 31 -3.89 -4.07 -4.36
C CYS A 31 -2.97 -4.54 -5.51
N GLY A 32 -3.06 -3.89 -6.67
CA GLY A 32 -2.31 -4.28 -7.85
C GLY A 32 -2.53 -5.77 -8.21
N PRO A 33 -1.48 -6.50 -8.60
CA PRO A 33 -1.61 -7.92 -8.94
C PRO A 33 -1.74 -8.86 -7.73
N GLY A 34 -2.02 -8.35 -6.52
CA GLY A 34 -2.20 -9.11 -5.29
C GLY A 34 -0.93 -9.82 -4.82
N THR A 35 0.21 -9.17 -4.94
CA THR A 35 1.50 -9.82 -4.62
C THR A 35 1.63 -10.16 -3.13
N LEU A 36 1.14 -9.30 -2.24
CA LEU A 36 1.12 -9.54 -0.80
C LEU A 36 0.32 -10.81 -0.48
N TYR A 37 -0.94 -10.85 -0.93
CA TYR A 37 -1.79 -12.02 -0.71
C TYR A 37 -1.12 -13.30 -1.23
N ARG A 38 -0.79 -13.32 -2.51
CA ARG A 38 -0.32 -14.53 -3.21
C ARG A 38 0.97 -15.11 -2.64
N ARG A 39 1.83 -14.31 -2.03
CA ARG A 39 3.14 -14.77 -1.56
C ARG A 39 3.23 -14.94 -0.06
N HIS A 40 2.38 -14.25 0.68
CA HIS A 40 2.57 -14.14 2.12
C HIS A 40 1.30 -14.33 2.94
N LEU A 41 0.11 -14.08 2.39
CA LEU A 41 -1.14 -14.19 3.15
C LEU A 41 -1.99 -15.40 2.78
N ALA A 42 -1.86 -15.97 1.58
CA ALA A 42 -2.68 -17.10 1.13
C ALA A 42 -2.61 -18.32 2.07
N GLY A 43 -1.48 -18.52 2.75
CA GLY A 43 -1.32 -19.60 3.72
C GLY A 43 -1.79 -19.30 5.15
N LYS A 44 -2.22 -18.05 5.42
CA LYS A 44 -2.61 -17.58 6.76
C LYS A 44 -4.12 -17.66 7.05
N ARG A 45 -4.92 -18.30 6.22
CA ARG A 45 -6.37 -18.38 6.35
C ARG A 45 -7.08 -17.02 6.49
N VAL A 46 -6.47 -15.95 5.99
CA VAL A 46 -7.08 -14.61 6.02
C VAL A 46 -8.22 -14.49 5.02
N ARG A 47 -9.27 -13.76 5.39
CA ARG A 47 -10.30 -13.32 4.45
C ARG A 47 -9.85 -12.02 3.80
N TYR A 48 -9.34 -12.12 2.60
CA TYR A 48 -8.73 -11.00 1.87
C TYR A 48 -9.69 -10.42 0.83
N LEU A 49 -9.78 -9.10 0.79
CA LEU A 49 -10.42 -8.33 -0.27
C LEU A 49 -9.43 -7.30 -0.84
N GLY A 50 -9.11 -7.42 -2.12
CA GLY A 50 -8.31 -6.43 -2.85
C GLY A 50 -9.20 -5.45 -3.61
N LEU A 51 -8.92 -4.16 -3.51
CA LEU A 51 -9.56 -3.09 -4.28
C LEU A 51 -8.57 -2.47 -5.24
N ASP A 52 -8.94 -2.37 -6.52
CA ASP A 52 -8.12 -1.73 -7.57
C ASP A 52 -9.01 -1.29 -8.72
N ILE A 53 -8.57 -0.31 -9.51
CA ILE A 53 -9.27 0.10 -10.75
C ILE A 53 -8.88 -0.76 -11.96
N ASN A 54 -7.76 -1.49 -11.87
CA ASN A 54 -7.21 -2.26 -12.98
C ASN A 54 -7.80 -3.66 -13.03
N GLN A 55 -8.70 -3.88 -13.98
CA GLN A 55 -9.36 -5.17 -14.20
C GLN A 55 -8.38 -6.33 -14.46
N GLY A 56 -7.22 -6.07 -15.08
CA GLY A 56 -6.20 -7.09 -15.31
C GLY A 56 -5.58 -7.58 -13.99
N PHE A 57 -5.37 -6.68 -13.05
CA PHE A 57 -4.89 -7.01 -11.71
C PHE A 57 -5.95 -7.77 -10.92
N LEU A 58 -7.20 -7.31 -10.94
CA LEU A 58 -8.31 -7.95 -10.24
C LEU A 58 -8.53 -9.40 -10.72
N ARG A 59 -8.49 -9.64 -12.03
CA ARG A 59 -8.54 -11.01 -12.57
C ARG A 59 -7.41 -11.89 -12.04
N ARG A 60 -6.23 -11.32 -11.86
CA ARG A 60 -5.06 -12.05 -11.31
C ARG A 60 -5.22 -12.40 -9.84
N VAL A 61 -5.76 -11.48 -9.06
CA VAL A 61 -6.08 -11.70 -7.64
C VAL A 61 -7.12 -12.81 -7.50
N ARG A 62 -8.24 -12.72 -8.23
CA ARG A 62 -9.31 -13.74 -8.19
C ARG A 62 -8.81 -15.14 -8.59
N ARG A 63 -7.93 -15.23 -9.60
CA ARG A 63 -7.31 -16.52 -9.98
C ARG A 63 -6.41 -17.12 -8.89
N SER A 64 -5.99 -16.34 -7.93
CA SER A 64 -5.21 -16.83 -6.77
C SER A 64 -6.06 -17.25 -5.58
N GLY A 65 -7.40 -17.26 -5.73
CA GLY A 65 -8.34 -17.69 -4.69
C GLY A 65 -8.74 -16.58 -3.71
N ALA A 66 -8.39 -15.31 -3.99
CA ALA A 66 -8.81 -14.18 -3.17
C ALA A 66 -9.94 -13.38 -3.82
N ASP A 67 -10.72 -12.68 -2.98
CA ASP A 67 -11.69 -11.71 -3.46
C ASP A 67 -11.01 -10.43 -3.95
N ALA A 68 -11.56 -9.87 -5.02
CA ALA A 68 -11.11 -8.59 -5.55
C ALA A 68 -12.27 -7.86 -6.24
N ARG A 69 -12.35 -6.55 -6.01
CA ARG A 69 -13.41 -5.71 -6.60
C ARG A 69 -12.80 -4.50 -7.28
N GLU A 70 -13.45 -4.07 -8.36
CA GLU A 70 -13.19 -2.77 -8.94
C GLU A 70 -13.65 -1.69 -7.99
N TRP A 71 -12.75 -0.76 -7.69
CA TRP A 71 -13.04 0.33 -6.79
C TRP A 71 -12.09 1.49 -7.04
N ASP A 72 -12.65 2.63 -7.34
CA ASP A 72 -11.88 3.88 -7.30
C ASP A 72 -11.84 4.38 -5.85
N VAL A 73 -10.66 4.32 -5.24
CA VAL A 73 -10.47 4.78 -3.86
C VAL A 73 -10.66 6.29 -3.68
N ARG A 74 -10.81 7.05 -4.78
CA ARG A 74 -11.22 8.46 -4.75
C ARG A 74 -12.72 8.63 -4.53
N SER A 75 -13.53 7.58 -4.81
CA SER A 75 -14.97 7.61 -4.48
C SER A 75 -15.15 7.98 -3.00
N PRO A 76 -16.14 8.82 -2.65
CA PRO A 76 -16.45 9.14 -1.28
C PRO A 76 -17.12 7.97 -0.52
N ASP A 77 -17.49 6.89 -1.21
CA ASP A 77 -18.16 5.76 -0.62
C ASP A 77 -17.37 5.14 0.54
N PRO A 78 -18.07 4.67 1.58
CA PRO A 78 -17.42 4.00 2.70
C PRO A 78 -16.65 2.76 2.24
N LEU A 79 -15.43 2.60 2.74
CA LEU A 79 -14.65 1.40 2.49
C LEU A 79 -15.25 0.19 3.22
N PRO A 80 -15.19 -1.02 2.64
CA PRO A 80 -15.60 -2.24 3.33
C PRO A 80 -14.82 -2.42 4.65
N PRO A 81 -15.49 -2.77 5.77
CA PRO A 81 -14.81 -2.92 7.04
C PRO A 81 -13.95 -4.19 7.07
N ALA A 82 -12.78 -4.10 7.70
CA ALA A 82 -11.86 -5.21 7.91
C ALA A 82 -11.08 -5.06 9.22
N ASP A 83 -10.45 -6.13 9.70
CA ASP A 83 -9.58 -6.04 10.89
C ASP A 83 -8.33 -5.22 10.55
N TYR A 84 -7.77 -5.46 9.36
CA TYR A 84 -6.59 -4.77 8.84
C TYR A 84 -6.91 -4.11 7.52
N VAL A 85 -6.74 -2.80 7.45
CA VAL A 85 -6.89 -2.01 6.21
C VAL A 85 -5.51 -1.51 5.80
N LEU A 86 -5.09 -1.83 4.59
CA LEU A 86 -3.73 -1.49 4.18
C LEU A 86 -3.65 -0.87 2.77
N MET A 87 -2.62 -0.06 2.58
CA MET A 87 -2.21 0.47 1.29
C MET A 87 -0.69 0.43 1.20
N GLN A 88 -0.17 0.03 0.05
CA GLN A 88 1.28 -0.02 -0.15
C GLN A 88 1.69 0.58 -1.49
N ALA A 89 2.69 1.46 -1.47
CA ALA A 89 3.29 2.13 -2.62
C ALA A 89 2.25 2.75 -3.57
N SER A 90 1.22 3.39 -2.99
CA SER A 90 0.12 3.96 -3.76
C SER A 90 -0.41 5.27 -3.19
N LEU A 91 -0.04 5.64 -1.95
CA LEU A 91 -0.50 6.88 -1.32
C LEU A 91 -0.03 8.13 -2.08
N TYR A 92 1.13 8.04 -2.75
CA TYR A 92 1.66 9.12 -3.57
C TYR A 92 0.75 9.53 -4.75
N HIS A 93 -0.22 8.70 -5.15
CA HIS A 93 -1.22 9.09 -6.14
C HIS A 93 -2.24 10.09 -5.60
N PHE A 94 -2.23 10.37 -4.30
CA PHE A 94 -3.16 11.26 -3.59
C PHE A 94 -2.41 12.41 -2.90
N MET A 95 -1.28 12.86 -3.48
CA MET A 95 -0.38 13.85 -2.84
C MET A 95 -1.02 15.22 -2.59
N ASP A 96 -2.07 15.59 -3.32
CA ASP A 96 -2.77 16.86 -3.09
C ASP A 96 -3.34 16.94 -1.67
N ASP A 97 -4.03 15.92 -1.22
CA ASP A 97 -4.40 15.70 0.19
C ASP A 97 -4.76 14.22 0.45
N PRO A 98 -3.85 13.43 0.98
CA PRO A 98 -4.12 12.01 1.28
C PRO A 98 -4.89 11.80 2.60
N ARG A 99 -5.05 12.83 3.43
CA ARG A 99 -5.66 12.72 4.76
C ARG A 99 -7.12 12.26 4.75
N PRO A 100 -7.99 12.69 3.80
CA PRO A 100 -9.34 12.12 3.72
C PRO A 100 -9.35 10.62 3.46
N LEU A 101 -8.45 10.12 2.63
CA LEU A 101 -8.30 8.70 2.37
C LEU A 101 -7.85 7.95 3.62
N ILE A 102 -6.83 8.47 4.33
CA ILE A 102 -6.35 7.86 5.58
C ILE A 102 -7.47 7.82 6.63
N ARG A 103 -8.28 8.88 6.78
CA ARG A 103 -9.45 8.89 7.67
C ARG A 103 -10.46 7.79 7.31
N ARG A 104 -10.70 7.57 6.03
CA ARG A 104 -11.59 6.49 5.56
C ARG A 104 -11.02 5.11 5.85
N MET A 105 -9.70 4.95 5.72
CA MET A 105 -9.02 3.71 6.09
C MET A 105 -9.16 3.44 7.60
N VAL A 106 -8.95 4.46 8.44
CA VAL A 106 -9.14 4.37 9.90
C VAL A 106 -10.59 4.02 10.23
N ALA A 107 -11.58 4.65 9.59
CA ALA A 107 -12.99 4.36 9.82
C ALA A 107 -13.41 2.94 9.39
N ALA A 108 -12.69 2.33 8.45
CA ALA A 108 -12.96 0.98 7.97
C ALA A 108 -12.20 -0.12 8.75
N ALA A 109 -11.12 0.25 9.43
CA ALA A 109 -10.32 -0.70 10.20
C ALA A 109 -10.97 -0.99 11.55
N ARG A 110 -10.95 -2.26 11.97
CA ARG A 110 -11.36 -2.67 13.33
C ARG A 110 -10.19 -2.80 14.29
N ARG A 111 -8.97 -2.92 13.77
CA ARG A 111 -7.74 -3.08 14.56
C ARG A 111 -6.66 -2.13 14.10
N GLU A 112 -6.19 -2.28 12.87
CA GLU A 112 -5.03 -1.51 12.40
C GLU A 112 -5.17 -1.04 10.96
N VAL A 113 -4.60 0.14 10.70
CA VAL A 113 -4.28 0.60 9.36
C VAL A 113 -2.78 0.45 9.14
N ILE A 114 -2.38 -0.15 8.02
CA ILE A 114 -0.98 -0.33 7.65
C ILE A 114 -0.72 0.46 6.37
N LEU A 115 0.15 1.47 6.46
CA LEU A 115 0.62 2.25 5.32
C LEU A 115 2.08 1.95 5.07
N ALA A 116 2.44 1.58 3.85
CA ALA A 116 3.81 1.28 3.48
C ALA A 116 4.18 1.99 2.18
N GLU A 117 5.01 3.02 2.27
CA GLU A 117 5.37 3.86 1.13
C GLU A 117 6.88 3.91 0.88
N PRO A 118 7.29 3.93 -0.40
CA PRO A 118 8.67 4.21 -0.73
C PRO A 118 8.99 5.67 -0.42
N VAL A 119 10.05 5.88 0.37
CA VAL A 119 10.55 7.21 0.78
C VAL A 119 11.84 7.60 0.09
N HIS A 120 12.39 6.72 -0.76
CA HIS A 120 13.50 7.00 -1.64
C HIS A 120 13.07 6.96 -3.11
N ASN A 121 13.16 8.08 -3.79
CA ASN A 121 12.75 8.20 -5.19
C ASN A 121 13.87 7.78 -6.15
N VAL A 122 13.89 6.52 -6.54
CA VAL A 122 14.81 6.01 -7.57
C VAL A 122 14.53 6.65 -8.95
N ALA A 123 13.31 7.14 -9.19
CA ALA A 123 12.95 7.81 -10.45
C ALA A 123 13.56 9.22 -10.57
N LYS A 124 14.00 9.84 -9.47
CA LYS A 124 14.75 11.12 -9.48
C LYS A 124 16.24 10.93 -9.77
N GLN A 125 16.74 9.70 -9.90
CA GLN A 125 18.11 9.49 -10.32
C GLN A 125 18.25 9.85 -11.82
N PRO A 126 19.18 10.75 -12.19
CA PRO A 126 19.41 11.09 -13.58
C PRO A 126 19.94 9.86 -14.33
N GLY A 127 19.33 9.56 -15.49
CA GLY A 127 19.81 8.48 -16.35
C GLY A 127 18.68 7.59 -16.92
N PRO A 128 19.01 6.68 -17.86
CA PRO A 128 18.03 5.84 -18.55
C PRO A 128 17.28 4.88 -17.60
N LEU A 129 17.86 4.52 -16.47
CA LEU A 129 17.22 3.70 -15.43
C LEU A 129 16.06 4.42 -14.75
N GLY A 130 16.15 5.73 -14.52
CA GLY A 130 15.06 6.54 -13.97
C GLY A 130 13.86 6.64 -14.94
N ALA A 131 14.13 6.84 -16.23
CA ALA A 131 13.08 6.91 -17.26
C ALA A 131 12.34 5.58 -17.45
N ILE A 132 13.04 4.45 -17.39
CA ILE A 132 12.44 3.10 -17.43
C ILE A 132 11.60 2.86 -16.16
N ALA A 133 12.12 3.28 -14.99
CA ALA A 133 11.40 3.15 -13.73
C ALA A 133 10.08 3.94 -13.74
N ALA A 134 10.08 5.17 -14.25
CA ALA A 134 8.90 6.01 -14.38
C ALA A 134 7.83 5.36 -15.28
N ARG A 135 8.22 4.83 -16.44
CA ARG A 135 7.29 4.15 -17.37
C ARG A 135 6.67 2.87 -16.81
N LEU A 136 7.43 2.08 -16.05
CA LEU A 136 6.95 0.80 -15.51
C LEU A 136 6.07 0.95 -14.25
N THR A 137 6.07 2.12 -13.62
CA THR A 137 5.24 2.45 -12.46
C THR A 137 4.03 3.32 -12.79
N ASP A 138 3.87 3.70 -14.06
CA ASP A 138 2.72 4.47 -14.53
C ASP A 138 1.46 3.58 -14.52
N PRO A 139 0.41 3.94 -13.75
CA PRO A 139 -0.86 3.22 -13.74
C PRO A 139 -1.75 3.57 -14.94
N GLY A 140 -1.23 4.33 -15.92
CA GLY A 140 -1.98 4.86 -17.06
C GLY A 140 -2.49 6.29 -16.87
N THR A 141 -2.07 6.96 -15.79
CA THR A 141 -2.41 8.37 -15.48
C THR A 141 -1.27 9.34 -15.84
N GLY A 142 -0.20 8.85 -16.48
CA GLY A 142 1.02 9.58 -16.79
C GLY A 142 2.07 9.53 -15.67
N PRO A 143 3.33 9.93 -15.97
CA PRO A 143 4.41 9.89 -15.00
C PRO A 143 4.10 10.85 -13.85
N GLN A 144 4.02 10.34 -12.64
CA GLN A 144 3.95 11.14 -11.42
C GLN A 144 5.37 11.34 -10.88
N PRO A 145 5.96 12.53 -11.05
CA PRO A 145 7.35 12.80 -10.69
C PRO A 145 7.56 12.87 -9.17
N ASP A 146 6.49 13.19 -8.43
CA ASP A 146 6.57 13.41 -7.01
C ASP A 146 6.28 12.14 -6.22
N ARG A 147 7.13 11.88 -5.26
CA ARG A 147 7.04 10.79 -4.30
C ARG A 147 7.37 11.33 -2.94
N TYR A 148 6.85 10.68 -1.91
CA TYR A 148 7.23 11.02 -0.54
C TYR A 148 8.74 10.81 -0.31
N ASP A 149 9.34 11.69 0.47
CA ASP A 149 10.50 11.44 1.30
C ASP A 149 10.03 11.21 2.75
N GLU A 150 10.94 10.84 3.64
CA GLU A 150 10.56 10.59 5.04
C GLU A 150 9.87 11.81 5.68
N PRO A 151 10.45 13.04 5.61
CA PRO A 151 9.83 14.21 6.25
C PRO A 151 8.44 14.55 5.71
N SER A 152 8.22 14.38 4.40
CA SER A 152 6.91 14.67 3.80
C SER A 152 5.85 13.64 4.17
N LEU A 153 6.23 12.36 4.24
CA LEU A 153 5.34 11.31 4.69
C LEU A 153 5.01 11.46 6.20
N ASP A 154 6.00 11.83 7.02
CA ASP A 154 5.79 12.11 8.44
C ASP A 154 4.78 13.24 8.66
N ARG A 155 4.89 14.35 7.89
CA ARG A 155 3.92 15.45 7.94
C ARG A 155 2.50 15.04 7.54
N VAL A 156 2.36 14.12 6.60
CA VAL A 156 1.04 13.58 6.24
C VAL A 156 0.42 12.81 7.40
N LEU A 157 1.23 12.07 8.16
CA LEU A 157 0.79 11.23 9.27
C LEU A 157 0.69 11.98 10.61
N GLU A 158 1.20 13.23 10.71
CA GLU A 158 1.16 14.03 11.93
C GLU A 158 -0.25 14.19 12.52
N PRO A 159 -1.33 14.46 11.76
CA PRO A 159 -2.69 14.53 12.29
C PRO A 159 -3.22 13.21 12.87
N PHE A 160 -2.53 12.11 12.61
CA PHE A 160 -2.87 10.77 13.10
C PHE A 160 -1.88 10.25 14.14
N ALA A 161 -1.01 11.14 14.68
CA ALA A 161 0.07 10.76 15.58
C ALA A 161 -0.40 9.98 16.82
N SER A 162 -1.60 10.31 17.36
CA SER A 162 -2.19 9.60 18.49
C SER A 162 -2.58 8.14 18.18
N LEU A 163 -2.74 7.79 16.91
CA LEU A 163 -3.05 6.43 16.46
C LEU A 163 -1.80 5.66 16.07
N VAL A 164 -0.66 6.34 15.85
CA VAL A 164 0.57 5.69 15.39
C VAL A 164 1.15 4.82 16.52
N ARG A 165 0.98 3.51 16.38
CA ARG A 165 1.58 2.50 17.27
C ARG A 165 3.03 2.21 16.89
N ASP A 166 3.32 2.19 15.59
CA ASP A 166 4.67 1.90 15.07
C ASP A 166 4.96 2.68 13.78
N ARG A 167 6.21 3.07 13.62
CA ARG A 167 6.77 3.63 12.38
C ARG A 167 8.16 3.09 12.17
N THR A 168 8.33 2.28 11.16
CA THR A 168 9.59 1.60 10.89
C THR A 168 10.12 1.94 9.50
N LEU A 169 11.36 2.39 9.43
CA LEU A 169 12.11 2.44 8.18
C LEU A 169 12.71 1.07 7.93
N LEU A 170 12.30 0.41 6.86
CA LEU A 170 12.76 -0.94 6.56
C LEU A 170 14.25 -0.97 6.20
N PRO A 171 14.95 -2.10 6.44
CA PRO A 171 16.36 -2.25 6.09
C PRO A 171 16.64 -1.87 4.64
N GLY A 172 17.60 -0.99 4.44
CA GLY A 172 17.93 -0.39 3.15
C GLY A 172 17.36 1.01 2.93
N GLY A 173 16.61 1.56 3.92
CA GLY A 173 16.21 2.97 3.97
C GLY A 173 15.26 3.43 2.86
N ARG A 174 14.62 2.50 2.13
CA ARG A 174 13.82 2.83 0.94
C ARG A 174 12.32 2.81 1.14
N GLU A 175 11.86 2.15 2.18
CA GLU A 175 10.45 1.89 2.44
C GLU A 175 10.16 2.22 3.90
N LYS A 176 9.14 3.01 4.16
CA LYS A 176 8.67 3.34 5.51
C LYS A 176 7.30 2.75 5.73
N VAL A 177 7.13 2.09 6.85
CA VAL A 177 5.87 1.46 7.27
C VAL A 177 5.34 2.19 8.48
N TYR A 178 4.06 2.54 8.46
CA TYR A 178 3.30 3.04 9.58
C TYR A 178 2.21 2.05 9.95
N VAL A 179 2.04 1.85 11.23
CA VAL A 179 0.93 1.08 11.81
C VAL A 179 0.13 2.02 12.71
N LEU A 180 -1.13 2.24 12.35
CA LEU A 180 -2.07 3.00 13.14
C LEU A 180 -3.02 2.03 13.83
N GLU A 181 -3.07 2.06 15.15
CA GLU A 181 -3.99 1.27 15.97
C GLU A 181 -5.33 2.00 16.05
N VAL A 182 -6.41 1.26 15.79
CA VAL A 182 -7.77 1.75 15.90
C VAL A 182 -8.41 1.05 17.10
N SER A 183 -8.78 1.83 18.11
CA SER A 183 -9.41 1.36 19.35
C SER A 183 -10.93 1.20 19.21
#